data_1aa5bde69b415a99918927e7a9f1d6f5
#
_entry.id   1aa5bde69b415a99918927e7a9f1d6f5
#
_cell.length_a   1.000
_cell.length_b   1.000
_cell.length_c   1.000
_cell.angle_alpha   90.00
_cell.angle_beta   90.00
_cell.angle_gamma   90.00
#
_symmetry.space_group_name_H-M   'P 1'
#
loop_
_entity.id
_entity.type
_entity.pdbx_description
1 polymer ?
#
loop_
_entity_poly.entity_id
_entity_poly.type
_entity_poly.pdbx_seq_one_letter_code
_entity_poly.pdbx_strand_id
1 'polypeptide(L)'
;VDALAQATGMSDANTSHHLQILRDAGLAVSRKEGLQVIYRLSDSQIPVMMGCISRIAEKHLAEVERIVREHFDARDSLTPVGRGELIARVREGGTMVIDVRPAAEFEAGHIPGAVNIPVDELPQHLETLPREQEIVAYCRGPYCMLAFEAVARLREAGYQARRLEDGFPEWKAENRPVDTAARPAPD
;
A
#
# COMPACT_ATOMS: atom_id res chain seq x y z
N VAL A 1 -2.77 16.62 -9.73
CA VAL A 1 -2.20 16.05 -10.97
C VAL A 1 -0.70 15.87 -10.83
N ASP A 2 0.04 16.91 -10.46
CA ASP A 2 1.51 16.94 -10.41
C ASP A 2 2.12 15.82 -9.57
N ALA A 3 1.59 15.58 -8.36
CA ALA A 3 2.05 14.49 -7.49
C ALA A 3 1.84 13.10 -8.12
N LEU A 4 0.75 12.91 -8.87
CA LEU A 4 0.49 11.65 -9.58
C LEU A 4 1.41 11.50 -10.81
N ALA A 5 1.67 12.59 -11.54
CA ALA A 5 2.60 12.60 -12.64
C ALA A 5 4.01 12.21 -12.18
N GLN A 6 4.47 12.82 -11.08
CA GLN A 6 5.74 12.50 -10.46
C GLN A 6 5.82 11.03 -10.01
N ALA A 7 4.77 10.54 -9.33
CA ALA A 7 4.72 9.16 -8.82
C ALA A 7 4.69 8.09 -9.92
N THR A 8 4.20 8.43 -11.13
CA THR A 8 4.08 7.52 -12.27
C THR A 8 5.17 7.70 -13.33
N GLY A 9 5.99 8.74 -13.21
CA GLY A 9 6.99 9.12 -14.23
C GLY A 9 6.36 9.61 -15.54
N MET A 10 5.07 9.98 -15.53
CA MET A 10 4.37 10.51 -16.70
C MET A 10 4.41 12.04 -16.74
N SER A 11 4.21 12.63 -17.92
CA SER A 11 4.01 14.07 -18.03
C SER A 11 2.67 14.50 -17.44
N ASP A 12 2.55 15.74 -16.96
CA ASP A 12 1.31 16.30 -16.41
C ASP A 12 0.16 16.23 -17.42
N ALA A 13 0.44 16.49 -18.69
CA ALA A 13 -0.56 16.42 -19.75
C ALA A 13 -1.12 14.99 -19.92
N ASN A 14 -0.25 13.99 -19.94
CA ASN A 14 -0.65 12.58 -20.06
C ASN A 14 -1.40 12.12 -18.81
N THR A 15 -0.90 12.46 -17.63
CA THR A 15 -1.56 12.17 -16.35
C THR A 15 -2.96 12.80 -16.30
N SER A 16 -3.09 14.08 -16.68
CA SER A 16 -4.36 14.77 -16.73
C SER A 16 -5.34 14.10 -17.68
N HIS A 17 -4.87 13.68 -18.85
CA HIS A 17 -5.69 12.96 -19.84
C HIS A 17 -6.21 11.63 -19.27
N HIS A 18 -5.36 10.81 -18.68
CA HIS A 18 -5.80 9.55 -18.07
C HIS A 18 -6.75 9.76 -16.90
N LEU A 19 -6.52 10.76 -16.07
CA LEU A 19 -7.44 11.10 -14.97
C LEU A 19 -8.82 11.54 -15.47
N GLN A 20 -8.88 12.25 -16.61
CA GLN A 20 -10.15 12.58 -17.24
C GLN A 20 -10.89 11.32 -17.72
N ILE A 21 -10.19 10.40 -18.40
CA ILE A 21 -10.78 9.12 -18.83
C ILE A 21 -11.34 8.35 -17.65
N LEU A 22 -10.58 8.23 -16.56
CA LEU A 22 -11.02 7.54 -15.34
C LEU A 22 -12.24 8.21 -14.71
N ARG A 23 -12.29 9.53 -14.71
CA ARG A 23 -13.45 10.29 -14.23
C ARG A 23 -14.67 10.09 -15.10
N ASP A 24 -14.51 10.15 -16.41
CA ASP A 24 -15.61 9.99 -17.37
C ASP A 24 -16.15 8.54 -17.35
N ALA A 25 -15.30 7.57 -17.03
CA ALA A 25 -15.70 6.18 -16.77
C ALA A 25 -16.31 5.97 -15.35
N GLY A 26 -16.42 7.01 -14.52
CA GLY A 26 -16.95 6.92 -13.17
C GLY A 26 -16.04 6.25 -12.14
N LEU A 27 -14.78 5.95 -12.48
CA LEU A 27 -13.81 5.33 -11.58
C LEU A 27 -13.10 6.33 -10.67
N ALA A 28 -13.08 7.60 -11.06
CA ALA A 28 -12.53 8.68 -10.27
C ALA A 28 -13.51 9.84 -10.15
N VAL A 29 -13.37 10.61 -9.10
CA VAL A 29 -14.04 11.90 -8.92
C VAL A 29 -12.98 12.97 -8.64
N SER A 30 -13.28 14.21 -9.02
CA SER A 30 -12.38 15.32 -8.80
C SER A 30 -13.08 16.46 -8.06
N ARG A 31 -12.31 17.21 -7.29
CA ARG A 31 -12.73 18.48 -6.68
C ARG A 31 -11.68 19.55 -6.96
N LYS A 32 -12.12 20.78 -7.10
CA LYS A 32 -11.20 21.92 -7.27
C LYS A 32 -10.92 22.54 -5.89
N GLU A 33 -9.65 22.71 -5.58
CA GLU A 33 -9.17 23.39 -4.38
C GLU A 33 -8.21 24.51 -4.81
N GLY A 34 -8.72 25.74 -4.90
CA GLY A 34 -7.96 26.88 -5.41
C GLY A 34 -7.54 26.63 -6.86
N LEU A 35 -6.23 26.61 -7.10
CA LEU A 35 -5.62 26.34 -8.42
C LEU A 35 -5.39 24.84 -8.67
N GLN A 36 -5.60 23.99 -7.67
CA GLN A 36 -5.35 22.55 -7.76
C GLN A 36 -6.62 21.76 -8.06
N VAL A 37 -6.48 20.66 -8.78
CA VAL A 37 -7.53 19.65 -8.98
C VAL A 37 -7.10 18.37 -8.25
N ILE A 38 -7.84 18.06 -7.20
CA ILE A 38 -7.61 16.86 -6.38
C ILE A 38 -8.50 15.72 -6.90
N TYR A 39 -7.89 14.59 -7.19
CA TYR A 39 -8.58 13.37 -7.62
C TYR A 39 -8.61 12.33 -6.51
N ARG A 40 -9.68 11.57 -6.44
CA ARG A 40 -9.81 10.38 -5.60
C ARG A 40 -10.61 9.30 -6.33
N LEU A 41 -10.48 8.06 -5.92
CA LEU A 41 -11.36 7.00 -6.39
C LEU A 41 -12.81 7.32 -6.04
N SER A 42 -13.73 6.98 -6.93
CA SER A 42 -15.17 7.21 -6.73
C SER A 42 -15.75 6.27 -5.68
N ASP A 43 -15.21 5.06 -5.56
CA ASP A 43 -15.67 4.02 -4.64
C ASP A 43 -14.50 3.22 -4.06
N SER A 44 -14.63 2.79 -2.80
CA SER A 44 -13.64 1.96 -2.10
C SER A 44 -13.56 0.52 -2.65
N GLN A 45 -14.54 0.07 -3.41
CA GLN A 45 -14.55 -1.25 -4.04
C GLN A 45 -13.70 -1.33 -5.33
N ILE A 46 -13.28 -0.20 -5.90
CA ILE A 46 -12.46 -0.18 -7.11
C ILE A 46 -11.13 -0.94 -6.93
N PRO A 47 -10.35 -0.72 -5.86
CA PRO A 47 -9.14 -1.51 -5.62
C PRO A 47 -9.42 -3.01 -5.45
N VAL A 48 -10.54 -3.37 -4.83
CA VAL A 48 -10.96 -4.78 -4.68
C VAL A 48 -11.24 -5.42 -6.02
N MET A 49 -12.00 -4.73 -6.87
CA MET A 49 -12.28 -5.16 -8.24
C MET A 49 -10.97 -5.37 -9.03
N MET A 50 -10.05 -4.42 -8.95
CA MET A 50 -8.73 -4.53 -9.59
C MET A 50 -7.95 -5.74 -9.07
N GLY A 51 -7.96 -5.97 -7.76
CA GLY A 51 -7.34 -7.14 -7.14
C GLY A 51 -7.97 -8.46 -7.60
N CYS A 52 -9.30 -8.50 -7.77
CA CYS A 52 -9.99 -9.68 -8.33
C CYS A 52 -9.56 -9.95 -9.78
N ILE A 53 -9.50 -8.91 -10.61
CA ILE A 53 -9.06 -9.02 -12.01
C ILE A 53 -7.62 -9.52 -12.07
N SER A 54 -6.72 -8.96 -11.24
CA SER A 54 -5.32 -9.38 -11.17
C SER A 54 -5.17 -10.85 -10.79
N ARG A 55 -5.90 -11.32 -9.77
CA ARG A 55 -5.88 -12.75 -9.37
C ARG A 55 -6.42 -13.68 -10.47
N ILE A 56 -7.44 -13.25 -11.21
CA ILE A 56 -7.95 -14.03 -12.35
C ILE A 56 -6.88 -14.09 -13.45
N ALA A 57 -6.24 -12.97 -13.78
CA ALA A 57 -5.19 -12.92 -14.77
C ALA A 57 -4.00 -13.80 -14.38
N GLU A 58 -3.55 -13.74 -13.13
CA GLU A 58 -2.47 -14.56 -12.57
C GLU A 58 -2.77 -16.05 -12.71
N LYS A 59 -4.00 -16.46 -12.42
CA LYS A 59 -4.41 -17.87 -12.47
C LYS A 59 -4.56 -18.41 -13.90
N HIS A 60 -4.91 -17.57 -14.87
CA HIS A 60 -5.29 -18.01 -16.22
C HIS A 60 -4.34 -17.57 -17.34
N LEU A 61 -3.44 -16.65 -17.07
CA LEU A 61 -2.46 -16.18 -18.05
C LEU A 61 -1.05 -16.60 -17.60
N ALA A 62 -0.51 -17.63 -18.25
CA ALA A 62 0.82 -18.20 -17.92
C ALA A 62 1.94 -17.14 -17.94
N GLU A 63 1.82 -16.11 -18.76
CA GLU A 63 2.78 -15.01 -18.80
C GLU A 63 2.70 -14.14 -17.54
N VAL A 64 1.50 -13.86 -17.04
CA VAL A 64 1.31 -13.11 -15.78
C VAL A 64 1.83 -13.91 -14.61
N GLU A 65 1.52 -15.22 -14.55
CA GLU A 65 2.09 -16.13 -13.53
C GLU A 65 3.62 -16.12 -13.53
N ARG A 66 4.23 -16.15 -14.73
CA ARG A 66 5.69 -16.09 -14.88
C ARG A 66 6.25 -14.75 -14.36
N ILE A 67 5.64 -13.61 -14.72
CA ILE A 67 6.07 -12.28 -14.28
C ILE A 67 5.93 -12.17 -12.75
N VAL A 68 4.83 -12.63 -12.17
CA VAL A 68 4.63 -12.63 -10.71
C VAL A 68 5.74 -13.44 -10.05
N ARG A 69 5.98 -14.67 -10.50
CA ARG A 69 7.03 -15.54 -9.96
C ARG A 69 8.43 -14.93 -10.06
N GLU A 70 8.78 -14.38 -11.20
CA GLU A 70 10.11 -13.81 -11.43
C GLU A 70 10.35 -12.50 -10.65
N HIS A 71 9.32 -11.64 -10.50
CA HIS A 71 9.50 -10.32 -9.94
C HIS A 71 9.08 -10.20 -8.46
N PHE A 72 8.13 -11.00 -8.03
CA PHE A 72 7.57 -10.92 -6.68
C PHE A 72 8.00 -12.08 -5.78
N ASP A 73 7.79 -13.32 -6.21
CA ASP A 73 8.12 -14.50 -5.38
C ASP A 73 9.63 -14.66 -5.16
N ALA A 74 10.44 -14.29 -6.17
CA ALA A 74 11.90 -14.30 -6.03
C ALA A 74 12.41 -13.28 -4.99
N ARG A 75 11.63 -12.23 -4.71
CA ARG A 75 11.98 -11.19 -3.73
C ARG A 75 11.42 -11.45 -2.33
N ASP A 76 10.35 -12.24 -2.23
CA ASP A 76 9.74 -12.61 -0.96
C ASP A 76 9.47 -14.12 -0.91
N SER A 77 10.43 -14.87 -0.39
CA SER A 77 10.36 -16.32 -0.25
C SER A 77 9.46 -16.80 0.89
N LEU A 78 8.94 -15.90 1.72
CA LEU A 78 8.06 -16.25 2.84
C LEU A 78 6.61 -16.02 2.48
N THR A 79 5.75 -16.90 2.98
CA THR A 79 4.29 -16.75 2.85
C THR A 79 3.83 -15.43 3.44
N PRO A 80 3.11 -14.60 2.70
CA PRO A 80 2.54 -13.37 3.22
C PRO A 80 1.63 -13.63 4.43
N VAL A 81 1.46 -12.61 5.28
CA VAL A 81 0.55 -12.67 6.43
C VAL A 81 -0.85 -12.33 5.97
N GLY A 82 -1.81 -13.22 6.19
CA GLY A 82 -3.22 -12.92 5.93
C GLY A 82 -3.78 -11.91 6.92
N ARG A 83 -4.81 -11.16 6.52
CA ARG A 83 -5.44 -10.11 7.36
C ARG A 83 -5.96 -10.61 8.70
N GLY A 84 -6.56 -11.80 8.72
CA GLY A 84 -7.05 -12.43 9.97
C GLY A 84 -5.90 -12.80 10.90
N GLU A 85 -4.83 -13.33 10.35
CA GLU A 85 -3.60 -13.68 11.06
C GLU A 85 -2.92 -12.43 11.65
N LEU A 86 -2.85 -11.32 10.88
CA LEU A 86 -2.30 -10.05 11.37
C LEU A 86 -3.02 -9.57 12.63
N ILE A 87 -4.36 -9.58 12.62
CA ILE A 87 -5.15 -9.14 13.78
C ILE A 87 -4.86 -10.00 15.02
N ALA A 88 -4.73 -11.31 14.86
CA ALA A 88 -4.41 -12.21 15.96
C ALA A 88 -3.01 -11.90 16.54
N ARG A 89 -2.00 -11.79 15.67
CA ARG A 89 -0.61 -11.49 16.03
C ARG A 89 -0.43 -10.15 16.73
N VAL A 90 -1.11 -9.10 16.25
CA VAL A 90 -1.08 -7.76 16.87
C VAL A 90 -1.67 -7.82 18.29
N ARG A 91 -2.76 -8.57 18.49
CA ARG A 91 -3.37 -8.75 19.82
C ARG A 91 -2.46 -9.50 20.79
N GLU A 92 -1.67 -10.42 20.31
CA GLU A 92 -0.67 -11.16 21.10
C GLU A 92 0.57 -10.34 21.45
N GLY A 93 0.74 -9.15 20.84
CA GLY A 93 1.81 -8.19 21.19
C GLY A 93 3.20 -8.52 20.63
N GLY A 94 3.32 -9.59 19.82
CA GLY A 94 4.59 -10.04 19.24
C GLY A 94 4.92 -9.46 17.87
N THR A 95 4.07 -8.59 17.31
CA THR A 95 4.19 -8.12 15.94
C THR A 95 4.06 -6.61 15.86
N MET A 96 5.01 -5.98 15.19
CA MET A 96 4.96 -4.58 14.80
C MET A 96 4.45 -4.46 13.37
N VAL A 97 3.49 -3.58 13.14
CA VAL A 97 2.94 -3.31 11.80
C VAL A 97 3.52 -2.00 11.28
N ILE A 98 4.08 -2.01 10.08
CA ILE A 98 4.58 -0.80 9.43
C ILE A 98 3.85 -0.53 8.13
N ASP A 99 3.49 0.75 7.93
CA ASP A 99 2.97 1.27 6.68
C ASP A 99 4.10 1.93 5.89
N VAL A 100 4.44 1.36 4.75
CA VAL A 100 5.56 1.84 3.94
C VAL A 100 5.16 2.82 2.83
N ARG A 101 3.90 3.27 2.86
CA ARG A 101 3.40 4.32 1.97
C ARG A 101 3.91 5.70 2.38
N PRO A 102 3.90 6.69 1.46
CA PRO A 102 4.16 8.09 1.80
C PRO A 102 3.27 8.58 2.95
N ALA A 103 3.81 9.46 3.79
CA ALA A 103 3.14 9.99 4.99
C ALA A 103 1.73 10.55 4.70
N ALA A 104 1.55 11.26 3.60
CA ALA A 104 0.24 11.81 3.23
C ALA A 104 -0.85 10.75 3.00
N GLU A 105 -0.48 9.53 2.56
CA GLU A 105 -1.42 8.42 2.41
C GLU A 105 -1.75 7.79 3.76
N PHE A 106 -0.75 7.66 4.63
CA PHE A 106 -0.93 7.19 6.00
C PHE A 106 -1.85 8.11 6.80
N GLU A 107 -1.64 9.41 6.72
CA GLU A 107 -2.46 10.43 7.37
C GLU A 107 -3.93 10.38 6.90
N ALA A 108 -4.15 10.12 5.61
CA ALA A 108 -5.49 9.97 5.04
C ALA A 108 -6.22 8.70 5.50
N GLY A 109 -5.48 7.71 6.02
CA GLY A 109 -6.01 6.50 6.62
C GLY A 109 -5.00 5.35 6.61
N HIS A 110 -4.97 4.58 7.72
CA HIS A 110 -4.05 3.47 7.93
C HIS A 110 -4.65 2.37 8.81
N ILE A 111 -3.99 1.22 8.85
CA ILE A 111 -4.36 0.12 9.74
C ILE A 111 -4.09 0.55 11.19
N PRO A 112 -5.06 0.40 12.12
CA PRO A 112 -4.89 0.82 13.50
C PRO A 112 -3.65 0.22 14.17
N GLY A 113 -2.88 1.09 14.85
CA GLY A 113 -1.64 0.71 15.52
C GLY A 113 -0.43 0.55 14.59
N ALA A 114 -0.57 0.77 13.29
CA ALA A 114 0.57 0.78 12.38
C ALA A 114 1.43 2.03 12.57
N VAL A 115 2.73 1.86 12.38
CA VAL A 115 3.71 2.96 12.36
C VAL A 115 4.06 3.29 10.92
N ASN A 116 4.02 4.56 10.55
CA ASN A 116 4.43 4.97 9.21
C ASN A 116 5.95 5.06 9.10
N ILE A 117 6.50 4.27 8.22
CA ILE A 117 7.92 4.33 7.84
C ILE A 117 7.98 4.18 6.32
N PRO A 118 7.94 5.29 5.58
CA PRO A 118 8.09 5.27 4.12
C PRO A 118 9.34 4.49 3.71
N VAL A 119 9.26 3.72 2.63
CA VAL A 119 10.35 2.81 2.24
C VAL A 119 11.68 3.53 2.03
N ASP A 120 11.65 4.79 1.58
CA ASP A 120 12.84 5.61 1.37
C ASP A 120 13.47 6.06 2.71
N GLU A 121 12.69 6.15 3.78
CA GLU A 121 13.11 6.54 5.12
C GLU A 121 13.52 5.32 5.97
N LEU A 122 13.13 4.11 5.56
CA LEU A 122 13.37 2.88 6.31
C LEU A 122 14.84 2.68 6.74
N PRO A 123 15.87 2.98 5.92
CA PRO A 123 17.26 2.85 6.34
C PRO A 123 17.62 3.63 7.61
N GLN A 124 16.97 4.79 7.83
CA GLN A 124 17.24 5.66 8.99
C GLN A 124 16.60 5.12 10.27
N HIS A 125 15.59 4.24 10.14
CA HIS A 125 14.86 3.65 11.25
C HIS A 125 15.35 2.26 11.67
N LEU A 126 16.21 1.62 10.87
CA LEU A 126 16.66 0.24 11.13
C LEU A 126 17.25 0.02 12.52
N GLU A 127 17.97 0.99 13.07
CA GLU A 127 18.59 0.86 14.41
C GLU A 127 17.59 1.01 15.56
N THR A 128 16.42 1.60 15.31
CA THR A 128 15.41 1.89 16.33
C THR A 128 14.28 0.86 16.36
N LEU A 129 14.19 0.00 15.36
CA LEU A 129 13.15 -1.03 15.29
C LEU A 129 13.40 -2.17 16.31
N PRO A 130 12.33 -2.73 16.89
CA PRO A 130 12.44 -3.82 17.86
C PRO A 130 12.93 -5.11 17.17
N ARG A 131 14.04 -5.66 17.64
CA ARG A 131 14.62 -6.90 17.06
C ARG A 131 13.92 -8.17 17.51
N GLU A 132 13.22 -8.13 18.63
CA GLU A 132 12.54 -9.26 19.22
C GLU A 132 11.11 -9.47 18.66
N GLN A 133 10.63 -8.53 17.85
CA GLN A 133 9.30 -8.60 17.26
C GLN A 133 9.37 -8.92 15.78
N GLU A 134 8.41 -9.69 15.29
CA GLU A 134 8.19 -9.81 13.85
C GLU A 134 7.64 -8.47 13.30
N ILE A 135 8.16 -8.05 12.17
CA ILE A 135 7.69 -6.84 11.48
C ILE A 135 6.83 -7.24 10.29
N VAL A 136 5.59 -6.77 10.23
CA VAL A 136 4.71 -6.95 9.08
C VAL A 136 4.56 -5.62 8.35
N ALA A 137 5.10 -5.57 7.13
CA ALA A 137 5.00 -4.40 6.27
C ALA A 137 3.79 -4.49 5.33
N TYR A 138 3.08 -3.38 5.14
CA TYR A 138 2.01 -3.29 4.15
C TYR A 138 2.08 -2.01 3.31
N CYS A 139 1.40 -2.05 2.16
CA CYS A 139 1.36 -0.96 1.20
C CYS A 139 -0.04 -0.83 0.56
N ARG A 140 -0.08 -0.47 -0.73
CA ARG A 140 -1.30 -0.22 -1.51
C ARG A 140 -1.98 -1.49 -2.04
N GLY A 141 -1.38 -2.66 -1.90
CA GLY A 141 -1.95 -3.92 -2.40
C GLY A 141 -0.91 -5.01 -2.60
N PRO A 142 -1.33 -6.20 -3.06
CA PRO A 142 -0.49 -7.39 -3.12
C PRO A 142 0.73 -7.25 -4.06
N TYR A 143 0.64 -6.41 -5.07
CA TYR A 143 1.72 -6.17 -6.05
C TYR A 143 2.46 -4.85 -5.84
N CYS A 144 2.34 -4.24 -4.68
CA CYS A 144 3.03 -2.97 -4.38
C CYS A 144 4.50 -3.23 -4.07
N MET A 145 5.38 -2.79 -4.96
CA MET A 145 6.83 -2.97 -4.83
C MET A 145 7.42 -2.42 -3.53
N LEU A 146 6.82 -1.37 -2.95
CA LEU A 146 7.33 -0.77 -1.72
C LEU A 146 7.32 -1.75 -0.55
N ALA A 147 6.30 -2.63 -0.44
CA ALA A 147 6.26 -3.62 0.63
C ALA A 147 7.32 -4.73 0.42
N PHE A 148 7.54 -5.16 -0.83
CA PHE A 148 8.60 -6.13 -1.14
C PHE A 148 9.98 -5.57 -0.84
N GLU A 149 10.24 -4.33 -1.25
CA GLU A 149 11.50 -3.65 -1.00
C GLU A 149 11.75 -3.44 0.50
N ALA A 150 10.74 -3.01 1.25
CA ALA A 150 10.84 -2.83 2.70
C ALA A 150 11.18 -4.15 3.41
N VAL A 151 10.49 -5.24 3.06
CA VAL A 151 10.74 -6.56 3.65
C VAL A 151 12.13 -7.06 3.30
N ALA A 152 12.60 -6.87 2.07
CA ALA A 152 13.96 -7.24 1.67
C ALA A 152 15.00 -6.49 2.51
N ARG A 153 14.88 -5.17 2.62
CA ARG A 153 15.80 -4.33 3.42
C ARG A 153 15.80 -4.71 4.91
N LEU A 154 14.61 -4.98 5.48
CA LEU A 154 14.49 -5.43 6.87
C LEU A 154 15.20 -6.76 7.10
N ARG A 155 15.04 -7.73 6.20
CA ARG A 155 15.69 -9.04 6.29
C ARG A 155 17.20 -8.94 6.13
N GLU A 156 17.68 -8.13 5.20
CA GLU A 156 19.10 -7.84 5.03
C GLU A 156 19.72 -7.24 6.32
N ALA A 157 18.94 -6.44 7.06
CA ALA A 157 19.32 -5.89 8.35
C ALA A 157 19.13 -6.87 9.53
N GLY A 158 18.70 -8.12 9.27
CA GLY A 158 18.57 -9.19 10.27
C GLY A 158 17.24 -9.22 11.02
N TYR A 159 16.22 -8.53 10.55
CA TYR A 159 14.87 -8.57 11.14
C TYR A 159 14.04 -9.75 10.63
N GLN A 160 13.17 -10.27 11.48
CA GLN A 160 12.09 -11.15 11.05
C GLN A 160 11.00 -10.27 10.43
N ALA A 161 10.90 -10.28 9.11
CA ALA A 161 9.97 -9.43 8.39
C ALA A 161 9.18 -10.21 7.35
N ARG A 162 7.88 -9.92 7.27
CA ARG A 162 6.95 -10.45 6.27
C ARG A 162 6.10 -9.31 5.74
N ARG A 163 5.51 -9.50 4.57
CA ARG A 163 4.51 -8.55 4.09
C ARG A 163 3.09 -9.02 4.40
N LEU A 164 2.17 -8.07 4.50
CA LEU A 164 0.75 -8.35 4.46
C LEU A 164 0.39 -8.83 3.04
N GLU A 165 -0.44 -9.88 2.93
CA GLU A 165 -0.88 -10.44 1.65
C GLU A 165 -1.55 -9.40 0.76
N ASP A 166 -2.40 -8.59 1.35
CA ASP A 166 -3.13 -7.50 0.71
C ASP A 166 -2.55 -6.13 1.11
N GLY A 167 -3.25 -5.04 0.76
CA GLY A 167 -2.88 -3.70 1.17
C GLY A 167 -3.97 -2.99 1.96
N PHE A 168 -3.72 -1.71 2.23
CA PHE A 168 -4.67 -0.85 2.93
C PHE A 168 -6.03 -0.69 2.18
N PRO A 169 -6.09 -0.58 0.85
CA PRO A 169 -7.36 -0.51 0.13
C PRO A 169 -8.27 -1.71 0.37
N GLU A 170 -7.72 -2.93 0.34
CA GLU A 170 -8.47 -4.17 0.60
C GLU A 170 -8.92 -4.25 2.05
N TRP A 171 -8.07 -3.82 3.00
CA TRP A 171 -8.41 -3.71 4.42
C TRP A 171 -9.62 -2.81 4.63
N LYS A 172 -9.60 -1.61 4.02
CA LYS A 172 -10.67 -0.62 4.11
C LYS A 172 -11.96 -1.09 3.44
N ALA A 173 -11.85 -1.77 2.31
CA ALA A 173 -13.00 -2.26 1.55
C ALA A 173 -13.80 -3.36 2.29
N GLU A 174 -13.16 -4.06 3.23
CA GLU A 174 -13.85 -4.99 4.15
C GLU A 174 -14.49 -4.28 5.35
N ASN A 175 -14.58 -2.95 5.34
CA ASN A 175 -15.10 -2.14 6.45
C ASN A 175 -14.37 -2.40 7.78
N ARG A 176 -13.09 -2.74 7.74
CA ARG A 176 -12.26 -2.89 8.93
C ARG A 176 -11.95 -1.54 9.55
N PRO A 177 -11.63 -1.49 10.85
CA PRO A 177 -11.22 -0.26 11.52
C PRO A 177 -10.05 0.43 10.79
N VAL A 178 -10.13 1.75 10.70
CA VAL A 178 -9.14 2.61 10.06
C VAL A 178 -8.87 3.79 10.99
N ASP A 179 -7.60 4.04 11.26
CA ASP A 179 -7.18 5.26 11.93
C ASP A 179 -6.78 6.32 10.88
N THR A 180 -6.94 7.58 11.26
CA THR A 180 -6.48 8.74 10.48
C THR A 180 -5.66 9.63 11.39
N ALA A 181 -4.59 10.25 10.88
CA ALA A 181 -3.96 11.33 11.63
C ALA A 181 -5.00 12.45 11.78
N ALA A 182 -5.27 12.88 13.01
CA ALA A 182 -6.17 13.98 13.28
C ALA A 182 -5.66 15.21 12.53
N ARG A 183 -6.37 15.63 11.48
CA ARG A 183 -6.09 16.89 10.82
C ARG A 183 -6.38 17.99 11.85
N PRO A 184 -5.43 18.85 12.21
CA PRO A 184 -5.76 20.01 13.04
C PRO A 184 -6.90 20.76 12.37
N ALA A 185 -7.91 21.15 13.16
CA ALA A 185 -9.02 21.94 12.66
C ALA A 185 -8.44 23.19 11.97
N PRO A 186 -8.94 23.58 10.79
CA PRO A 186 -8.54 24.85 10.21
C PRO A 186 -8.98 25.98 11.14
N ASP A 187 -8.02 26.81 11.56
CA ASP A 187 -8.26 28.08 12.28
C ASP A 187 -9.10 29.04 11.43
#